data_1874cc776a40d45091cc361700c6a635
#
_entry.id   1874cc776a40d45091cc361700c6a635
#
_cell.length_a   1.000
_cell.length_b   1.000
_cell.length_c   1.000
_cell.angle_alpha   90.00
_cell.angle_beta   90.00
_cell.angle_gamma   90.00
#
_symmetry.space_group_name_H-M   'P 1'
#
loop_
_entity.id
_entity.type
_entity.pdbx_description
1 polymer ?
#
loop_
_entity_poly.entity_id
_entity_poly.type
_entity_poly.pdbx_seq_one_letter_code
_entity_poly.pdbx_strand_id
1 'polypeptide(L)'
;MNIDSLLGRAAARLSEAGSTSPRLDAEVLLGHVLGVDRTWLYTWGDRAAPVYERARFEALVAARVEGHPVAYLIGEREFWGLSLSTSSHTLIPRPDTETLVEIALELAPDAEGRFLDLGTGTGAIALAFASERPGWQVTGIDRVEEAVALATANAESLNIANTRFLVSDWFSSLTAECFDLIVANPPYIAESDPHLMLGDVRFEPASALVAGEDGLADLRRLIDSAMRYLCPGGWLAMEHGHDQAERVRQLLQAAGYHEVASHHDLSGEPRVTLGRVGG
;
A
#
# COMPACT_ATOMS: atom_id res chain seq x y z
N MET A 1 -34.28 -3.66 14.60
CA MET A 1 -33.06 -4.31 15.11
C MET A 1 -32.09 -3.19 15.46
N ASN A 2 -31.50 -3.23 16.65
CA ASN A 2 -30.51 -2.23 17.07
C ASN A 2 -29.13 -2.54 16.48
N ILE A 3 -28.22 -1.55 16.58
CA ILE A 3 -26.86 -1.59 16.03
C ILE A 3 -26.06 -2.75 16.64
N ASP A 4 -26.09 -2.94 17.96
CA ASP A 4 -25.38 -4.04 18.62
C ASP A 4 -25.79 -5.41 18.12
N SER A 5 -27.09 -5.62 17.93
CA SER A 5 -27.61 -6.88 17.39
C SER A 5 -27.20 -7.11 15.93
N LEU A 6 -27.13 -6.04 15.12
CA LEU A 6 -26.64 -6.11 13.72
C LEU A 6 -25.17 -6.50 13.69
N LEU A 7 -24.35 -5.80 14.47
CA LEU A 7 -22.91 -6.07 14.56
C LEU A 7 -22.62 -7.49 15.07
N GLY A 8 -23.33 -7.93 16.11
CA GLY A 8 -23.15 -9.30 16.65
C GLY A 8 -23.49 -10.39 15.63
N ARG A 9 -24.58 -10.23 14.88
CA ARG A 9 -24.97 -11.18 13.81
C ARG A 9 -23.99 -11.17 12.64
N ALA A 10 -23.55 -9.99 12.21
CA ALA A 10 -22.58 -9.87 11.12
C ALA A 10 -21.24 -10.49 11.53
N ALA A 11 -20.73 -10.19 12.73
CA ALA A 11 -19.50 -10.76 13.24
C ALA A 11 -19.55 -12.30 13.33
N ALA A 12 -20.67 -12.88 13.75
CA ALA A 12 -20.84 -14.33 13.77
C ALA A 12 -20.75 -14.93 12.34
N ARG A 13 -21.46 -14.37 11.37
CA ARG A 13 -21.41 -14.82 9.97
C ARG A 13 -20.02 -14.71 9.35
N LEU A 14 -19.32 -13.59 9.62
CA LEU A 14 -17.95 -13.35 9.13
C LEU A 14 -16.95 -14.31 9.79
N SER A 15 -17.13 -14.62 11.06
CA SER A 15 -16.32 -15.62 11.78
C SER A 15 -16.50 -17.03 11.20
N GLU A 16 -17.73 -17.42 10.91
CA GLU A 16 -18.06 -18.71 10.26
C GLU A 16 -17.46 -18.80 8.84
N ALA A 17 -17.33 -17.66 8.16
CA ALA A 17 -16.70 -17.56 6.84
C ALA A 17 -15.17 -17.46 6.89
N GLY A 18 -14.53 -17.48 8.08
CA GLY A 18 -13.08 -17.50 8.26
C GLY A 18 -12.42 -16.12 8.28
N SER A 19 -13.17 -15.02 8.48
CA SER A 19 -12.55 -13.71 8.71
C SER A 19 -11.67 -13.76 9.97
N THR A 20 -10.46 -13.18 9.88
CA THR A 20 -9.52 -13.05 11.01
C THR A 20 -9.87 -11.87 11.93
N SER A 21 -10.74 -10.95 11.47
CA SER A 21 -11.16 -9.75 12.19
C SER A 21 -12.68 -9.50 12.11
N PRO A 22 -13.53 -10.49 12.41
CA PRO A 22 -14.95 -10.47 12.06
C PRO A 22 -15.73 -9.31 12.70
N ARG A 23 -15.37 -8.94 13.93
CA ARG A 23 -16.00 -7.82 14.64
C ARG A 23 -15.57 -6.48 14.04
N LEU A 24 -14.28 -6.31 13.77
CA LEU A 24 -13.74 -5.11 13.12
C LEU A 24 -14.31 -4.92 11.73
N ASP A 25 -14.35 -5.98 10.92
CA ASP A 25 -14.93 -5.94 9.58
C ASP A 25 -16.40 -5.48 9.63
N ALA A 26 -17.20 -6.03 10.55
CA ALA A 26 -18.58 -5.62 10.73
C ALA A 26 -18.72 -4.14 11.15
N GLU A 27 -17.87 -3.65 12.06
CA GLU A 27 -17.88 -2.27 12.54
C GLU A 27 -17.49 -1.28 11.42
N VAL A 28 -16.48 -1.60 10.62
CA VAL A 28 -16.05 -0.78 9.48
C VAL A 28 -17.15 -0.71 8.43
N LEU A 29 -17.75 -1.84 8.05
CA LEU A 29 -18.83 -1.88 7.07
C LEU A 29 -20.09 -1.12 7.55
N LEU A 30 -20.46 -1.25 8.83
CA LEU A 30 -21.64 -0.54 9.35
C LEU A 30 -21.36 0.96 9.51
N GLY A 31 -20.14 1.33 9.97
CA GLY A 31 -19.70 2.72 10.06
C GLY A 31 -19.76 3.42 8.72
N HIS A 32 -19.23 2.77 7.67
CA HIS A 32 -19.30 3.27 6.29
C HIS A 32 -20.77 3.51 5.84
N VAL A 33 -21.65 2.55 6.08
CA VAL A 33 -23.05 2.67 5.67
C VAL A 33 -23.80 3.77 6.40
N LEU A 34 -23.52 3.96 7.70
CA LEU A 34 -24.14 4.98 8.53
C LEU A 34 -23.44 6.36 8.46
N GLY A 35 -22.25 6.44 7.87
CA GLY A 35 -21.44 7.66 7.85
C GLY A 35 -20.94 8.08 9.24
N VAL A 36 -20.57 7.09 10.10
CA VAL A 36 -20.16 7.33 11.50
C VAL A 36 -18.89 6.54 11.82
N ASP A 37 -18.17 7.00 12.85
CA ASP A 37 -16.99 6.31 13.36
C ASP A 37 -17.34 5.15 14.32
N ARG A 38 -16.32 4.37 14.68
CA ARG A 38 -16.47 3.23 15.59
C ARG A 38 -16.88 3.68 17.00
N THR A 39 -16.41 4.84 17.47
CA THR A 39 -16.77 5.41 18.78
C THR A 39 -18.25 5.68 18.85
N TRP A 40 -18.83 6.19 17.77
CA TRP A 40 -20.26 6.40 17.66
C TRP A 40 -21.06 5.08 17.75
N LEU A 41 -20.60 4.03 17.05
CA LEU A 41 -21.24 2.70 17.10
C LEU A 41 -21.26 2.12 18.51
N TYR A 42 -20.17 2.24 19.27
CA TYR A 42 -20.10 1.82 20.67
C TYR A 42 -21.02 2.64 21.58
N THR A 43 -21.09 3.95 21.35
CA THR A 43 -21.89 4.85 22.19
C THR A 43 -23.38 4.64 21.98
N TRP A 44 -23.79 4.35 20.77
CA TRP A 44 -25.21 4.32 20.36
C TRP A 44 -25.66 2.95 19.84
N GLY A 45 -25.08 1.87 20.36
CA GLY A 45 -25.38 0.50 19.98
C GLY A 45 -26.82 0.05 20.20
N ASP A 46 -27.52 0.68 21.14
CA ASP A 46 -28.94 0.46 21.46
C ASP A 46 -29.90 1.08 20.43
N ARG A 47 -29.43 2.03 19.61
CA ARG A 47 -30.26 2.67 18.58
C ARG A 47 -30.64 1.70 17.46
N ALA A 48 -31.85 1.89 16.92
CA ALA A 48 -32.31 1.15 15.76
C ALA A 48 -31.61 1.67 14.49
N ALA A 49 -31.01 0.77 13.70
CA ALA A 49 -30.54 1.12 12.37
C ALA A 49 -31.74 1.29 11.42
N PRO A 50 -31.75 2.36 10.58
CA PRO A 50 -32.80 2.57 9.60
C PRO A 50 -32.86 1.41 8.59
N VAL A 51 -34.01 1.22 7.97
CA VAL A 51 -34.27 0.01 7.14
C VAL A 51 -33.37 -0.03 5.90
N TYR A 52 -33.15 1.13 5.26
CA TYR A 52 -32.35 1.22 4.04
C TYR A 52 -30.87 0.93 4.33
N GLU A 53 -30.29 1.55 5.35
CA GLU A 53 -28.91 1.38 5.79
C GLU A 53 -28.68 -0.07 6.25
N ARG A 54 -29.63 -0.66 6.91
CA ARG A 54 -29.55 -2.09 7.27
C ARG A 54 -29.48 -3.00 6.05
N ALA A 55 -30.27 -2.74 5.01
CA ALA A 55 -30.22 -3.53 3.78
C ALA A 55 -28.87 -3.38 3.06
N ARG A 56 -28.31 -2.15 2.98
CA ARG A 56 -26.97 -1.92 2.44
C ARG A 56 -25.90 -2.66 3.23
N PHE A 57 -25.96 -2.57 4.55
CA PHE A 57 -25.02 -3.27 5.44
C PHE A 57 -25.06 -4.80 5.22
N GLU A 58 -26.25 -5.40 5.18
CA GLU A 58 -26.40 -6.84 4.96
C GLU A 58 -25.84 -7.27 3.59
N ALA A 59 -25.97 -6.43 2.56
CA ALA A 59 -25.36 -6.69 1.25
C ALA A 59 -23.83 -6.67 1.31
N LEU A 60 -23.21 -5.69 2.00
CA LEU A 60 -21.78 -5.63 2.20
C LEU A 60 -21.25 -6.82 3.03
N VAL A 61 -21.98 -7.20 4.09
CA VAL A 61 -21.63 -8.39 4.88
C VAL A 61 -21.70 -9.66 4.03
N ALA A 62 -22.70 -9.79 3.14
CA ALA A 62 -22.80 -10.93 2.24
C ALA A 62 -21.58 -11.00 1.29
N ALA A 63 -21.19 -9.89 0.68
CA ALA A 63 -19.99 -9.83 -0.17
C ALA A 63 -18.71 -10.14 0.64
N ARG A 64 -18.59 -9.66 1.88
CA ARG A 64 -17.45 -9.98 2.76
C ARG A 64 -17.42 -11.48 3.13
N VAL A 65 -18.56 -12.12 3.33
CA VAL A 65 -18.66 -13.58 3.54
C VAL A 65 -18.13 -14.35 2.32
N GLU A 66 -18.32 -13.85 1.10
CA GLU A 66 -17.73 -14.39 -0.14
C GLU A 66 -16.22 -14.13 -0.23
N GLY A 67 -15.69 -13.32 0.68
CA GLY A 67 -14.25 -13.02 0.86
C GLY A 67 -13.78 -11.70 0.24
N HIS A 68 -14.67 -10.87 -0.32
CA HIS A 68 -14.26 -9.58 -0.87
C HIS A 68 -13.60 -8.69 0.18
N PRO A 69 -12.45 -8.06 -0.13
CA PRO A 69 -11.74 -7.18 0.79
C PRO A 69 -12.62 -6.02 1.27
N VAL A 70 -12.59 -5.73 2.58
CA VAL A 70 -13.37 -4.61 3.15
C VAL A 70 -13.01 -3.29 2.45
N ALA A 71 -11.73 -3.05 2.18
CA ALA A 71 -11.28 -1.84 1.48
C ALA A 71 -11.93 -1.66 0.09
N TYR A 72 -12.12 -2.74 -0.66
CA TYR A 72 -12.82 -2.67 -1.96
C TYR A 72 -14.33 -2.49 -1.80
N LEU A 73 -14.92 -3.04 -0.74
CA LEU A 73 -16.36 -2.90 -0.46
C LEU A 73 -16.75 -1.49 -0.06
N ILE A 74 -15.88 -0.79 0.71
CA ILE A 74 -16.13 0.59 1.13
C ILE A 74 -15.49 1.61 0.19
N GLY A 75 -14.56 1.18 -0.68
CA GLY A 75 -13.87 2.01 -1.65
C GLY A 75 -12.74 2.85 -1.08
N GLU A 76 -12.33 2.62 0.18
CA GLU A 76 -11.31 3.41 0.85
C GLU A 76 -10.44 2.59 1.82
N ARG A 77 -9.23 3.06 2.07
CA ARG A 77 -8.27 2.51 3.05
C ARG A 77 -7.48 3.65 3.70
N GLU A 78 -7.38 3.62 5.00
CA GLU A 78 -6.50 4.51 5.73
C GLU A 78 -5.05 4.00 5.63
N PHE A 79 -4.10 4.93 5.35
CA PHE A 79 -2.67 4.69 5.31
C PHE A 79 -1.96 6.01 5.69
N TRP A 80 -1.06 5.98 6.66
CA TRP A 80 -0.33 7.16 7.15
C TRP A 80 -1.26 8.31 7.61
N GLY A 81 -2.40 7.99 8.21
CA GLY A 81 -3.41 9.00 8.57
C GLY A 81 -4.17 9.61 7.37
N LEU A 82 -3.91 9.17 6.15
CA LEU A 82 -4.59 9.62 4.94
C LEU A 82 -5.70 8.63 4.55
N SER A 83 -6.91 9.10 4.23
CA SER A 83 -7.97 8.27 3.65
C SER A 83 -7.77 8.21 2.13
N LEU A 84 -7.38 7.04 1.63
CA LEU A 84 -7.11 6.79 0.22
C LEU A 84 -8.22 5.99 -0.43
N SER A 85 -8.72 6.45 -1.57
CA SER A 85 -9.59 5.64 -2.42
C SER A 85 -8.85 4.40 -2.91
N THR A 86 -9.56 3.26 -2.97
CA THR A 86 -9.03 1.97 -3.42
C THR A 86 -9.85 1.40 -4.57
N SER A 87 -9.22 0.58 -5.40
CA SER A 87 -9.90 -0.13 -6.49
C SER A 87 -9.28 -1.51 -6.71
N SER A 88 -9.97 -2.37 -7.45
CA SER A 88 -9.47 -3.71 -7.82
C SER A 88 -8.27 -3.69 -8.78
N HIS A 89 -7.81 -2.51 -9.23
CA HIS A 89 -6.66 -2.34 -10.10
C HIS A 89 -5.34 -2.11 -9.34
N THR A 90 -5.42 -1.93 -8.01
CA THR A 90 -4.26 -1.61 -7.17
C THR A 90 -4.18 -2.54 -5.96
N LEU A 91 -2.96 -2.71 -5.43
CA LEU A 91 -2.77 -3.31 -4.12
C LEU A 91 -3.48 -2.46 -3.05
N ILE A 92 -4.11 -3.10 -2.08
CA ILE A 92 -4.63 -2.42 -0.89
C ILE A 92 -3.44 -2.02 -0.01
N PRO A 93 -3.29 -0.73 0.37
CA PRO A 93 -2.19 -0.30 1.23
C PRO A 93 -2.09 -1.12 2.53
N ARG A 94 -0.88 -1.61 2.83
CA ARG A 94 -0.58 -2.44 4.00
C ARG A 94 0.06 -1.61 5.11
N PRO A 95 -0.26 -1.86 6.39
CA PRO A 95 0.41 -1.17 7.50
C PRO A 95 1.93 -1.37 7.50
N ASP A 96 2.42 -2.56 7.11
CA ASP A 96 3.85 -2.87 7.06
C ASP A 96 4.61 -1.94 6.08
N THR A 97 3.94 -1.47 5.02
CA THR A 97 4.49 -0.53 4.04
C THR A 97 4.76 0.87 4.64
N GLU A 98 4.14 1.21 5.78
CA GLU A 98 4.45 2.46 6.49
C GLU A 98 5.91 2.50 6.96
N THR A 99 6.53 1.35 7.20
CA THR A 99 7.97 1.24 7.47
C THR A 99 8.82 1.81 6.32
N LEU A 100 8.41 1.61 5.06
CA LEU A 100 9.11 2.19 3.91
C LEU A 100 8.97 3.71 3.88
N VAL A 101 7.82 4.25 4.28
CA VAL A 101 7.61 5.71 4.40
C VAL A 101 8.48 6.30 5.53
N GLU A 102 8.52 5.65 6.70
CA GLU A 102 9.37 6.09 7.83
C GLU A 102 10.84 6.17 7.41
N ILE A 103 11.36 5.13 6.78
CA ILE A 103 12.74 5.08 6.29
C ILE A 103 12.97 6.16 5.23
N ALA A 104 12.04 6.35 4.30
CA ALA A 104 12.15 7.37 3.28
C ALA A 104 12.24 8.79 3.89
N LEU A 105 11.47 9.05 4.94
CA LEU A 105 11.52 10.32 5.67
C LEU A 105 12.82 10.53 6.44
N GLU A 106 13.42 9.46 6.99
CA GLU A 106 14.73 9.50 7.65
C GLU A 106 15.88 9.78 6.65
N LEU A 107 15.79 9.21 5.44
CA LEU A 107 16.78 9.41 4.37
C LEU A 107 16.67 10.77 3.68
N ALA A 108 15.49 11.40 3.75
CA ALA A 108 15.22 12.68 3.12
C ALA A 108 15.59 13.83 4.07
N PRO A 109 16.59 14.68 3.77
CA PRO A 109 16.84 15.88 4.54
C PRO A 109 15.62 16.81 4.49
N ASP A 110 15.50 17.73 5.46
CA ASP A 110 14.39 18.70 5.50
C ASP A 110 14.39 19.70 4.33
N ALA A 111 15.44 19.70 3.53
CA ALA A 111 15.59 20.51 2.33
C ALA A 111 14.71 20.00 1.17
N GLU A 112 14.81 20.66 0.03
CA GLU A 112 14.16 20.25 -1.21
C GLU A 112 14.88 19.04 -1.84
N GLY A 113 14.13 18.22 -2.56
CA GLY A 113 14.65 17.06 -3.27
C GLY A 113 13.66 16.46 -4.26
N ARG A 114 14.06 15.38 -4.92
CA ARG A 114 13.27 14.66 -5.92
C ARG A 114 13.09 13.21 -5.47
N PHE A 115 11.84 12.83 -5.32
CA PHE A 115 11.41 11.51 -4.88
C PHE A 115 10.72 10.75 -6.02
N LEU A 116 11.01 9.47 -6.14
CA LEU A 116 10.35 8.58 -7.09
C LEU A 116 9.77 7.37 -6.37
N ASP A 117 8.47 7.13 -6.56
CA ASP A 117 7.75 5.93 -6.11
C ASP A 117 7.45 5.04 -7.31
N LEU A 118 8.05 3.86 -7.35
CA LEU A 118 7.96 2.87 -8.43
C LEU A 118 6.87 1.83 -8.11
N GLY A 119 5.84 1.76 -8.97
CA GLY A 119 4.67 0.91 -8.71
C GLY A 119 3.75 1.57 -7.68
N THR A 120 3.40 2.83 -7.91
CA THR A 120 2.73 3.70 -6.92
C THR A 120 1.34 3.23 -6.50
N GLY A 121 0.65 2.41 -7.30
CA GLY A 121 -0.67 1.86 -7.01
C GLY A 121 -1.70 2.95 -6.69
N THR A 122 -2.19 2.98 -5.45
CA THR A 122 -3.11 4.02 -4.95
C THR A 122 -2.45 5.38 -4.72
N GLY A 123 -1.12 5.47 -4.88
CA GLY A 123 -0.32 6.63 -4.49
C GLY A 123 0.07 6.65 -3.02
N ALA A 124 -0.14 5.57 -2.27
CA ALA A 124 -0.01 5.55 -0.81
C ALA A 124 1.35 6.05 -0.31
N ILE A 125 2.45 5.49 -0.81
CA ILE A 125 3.81 5.87 -0.40
C ILE A 125 4.13 7.30 -0.86
N ALA A 126 3.86 7.61 -2.13
CA ALA A 126 4.10 8.93 -2.70
C ALA A 126 3.36 10.03 -1.94
N LEU A 127 2.08 9.82 -1.64
CA LEU A 127 1.22 10.81 -0.95
C LEU A 127 1.59 10.94 0.52
N ALA A 128 1.88 9.85 1.21
CA ALA A 128 2.36 9.88 2.58
C ALA A 128 3.66 10.69 2.70
N PHE A 129 4.65 10.39 1.84
CA PHE A 129 5.90 11.14 1.80
C PHE A 129 5.69 12.62 1.44
N ALA A 130 4.88 12.91 0.42
CA ALA A 130 4.63 14.27 -0.06
C ALA A 130 3.95 15.14 1.00
N SER A 131 3.06 14.57 1.82
CA SER A 131 2.38 15.29 2.91
C SER A 131 3.35 15.74 4.01
N GLU A 132 4.40 14.96 4.27
CA GLU A 132 5.42 15.24 5.28
C GLU A 132 6.59 16.10 4.74
N ARG A 133 6.76 16.15 3.43
CA ARG A 133 7.87 16.85 2.75
C ARG A 133 7.36 17.80 1.65
N PRO A 134 6.68 18.89 1.99
CA PRO A 134 6.07 19.79 1.00
C PRO A 134 7.07 20.49 0.07
N GLY A 135 8.36 20.57 0.43
CA GLY A 135 9.42 21.11 -0.43
C GLY A 135 9.94 20.12 -1.49
N TRP A 136 9.56 18.83 -1.41
CA TRP A 136 10.02 17.81 -2.34
C TRP A 136 9.12 17.70 -3.55
N GLN A 137 9.72 17.40 -4.70
CA GLN A 137 9.00 17.03 -5.93
C GLN A 137 8.83 15.51 -5.96
N VAL A 138 7.60 15.04 -5.79
CA VAL A 138 7.27 13.63 -5.72
C VAL A 138 6.71 13.16 -7.05
N THR A 139 7.30 12.11 -7.62
CA THR A 139 6.81 11.44 -8.83
C THR A 139 6.41 10.03 -8.46
N GLY A 140 5.18 9.63 -8.72
CA GLY A 140 4.70 8.26 -8.67
C GLY A 140 4.53 7.70 -10.07
N ILE A 141 4.92 6.47 -10.30
CA ILE A 141 4.72 5.80 -11.58
C ILE A 141 4.06 4.43 -11.38
N ASP A 142 3.22 4.06 -12.33
CA ASP A 142 2.64 2.72 -12.42
C ASP A 142 2.43 2.35 -13.89
N ARG A 143 2.47 1.05 -14.20
CA ARG A 143 2.19 0.55 -15.55
C ARG A 143 0.70 0.50 -15.87
N VAL A 144 -0.15 0.51 -14.84
CA VAL A 144 -1.61 0.43 -14.93
C VAL A 144 -2.18 1.84 -14.96
N GLU A 145 -2.84 2.21 -16.06
CA GLU A 145 -3.41 3.56 -16.25
C GLU A 145 -4.46 3.89 -15.18
N GLU A 146 -5.28 2.92 -14.79
CA GLU A 146 -6.29 3.06 -13.75
C GLU A 146 -5.67 3.33 -12.36
N ALA A 147 -4.49 2.77 -12.08
CA ALA A 147 -3.74 3.05 -10.86
C ALA A 147 -3.24 4.50 -10.85
N VAL A 148 -2.67 4.96 -11.96
CA VAL A 148 -2.22 6.36 -12.11
C VAL A 148 -3.38 7.34 -11.97
N ALA A 149 -4.53 7.05 -12.58
CA ALA A 149 -5.73 7.87 -12.44
C ALA A 149 -6.23 7.91 -10.98
N LEU A 150 -6.22 6.77 -10.29
CA LEU A 150 -6.61 6.66 -8.89
C LEU A 150 -5.66 7.46 -7.97
N ALA A 151 -4.33 7.31 -8.15
CA ALA A 151 -3.34 8.05 -7.39
C ALA A 151 -3.48 9.56 -7.58
N THR A 152 -3.76 10.00 -8.82
CA THR A 152 -4.02 11.40 -9.14
C THR A 152 -5.26 11.91 -8.41
N ALA A 153 -6.37 11.15 -8.46
CA ALA A 153 -7.60 11.50 -7.76
C ALA A 153 -7.41 11.57 -6.23
N ASN A 154 -6.61 10.65 -5.66
CA ASN A 154 -6.24 10.69 -4.24
C ASN A 154 -5.45 11.96 -3.90
N ALA A 155 -4.47 12.35 -4.71
CA ALA A 155 -3.71 13.59 -4.51
C ALA A 155 -4.62 14.82 -4.52
N GLU A 156 -5.53 14.89 -5.49
CA GLU A 156 -6.51 15.99 -5.60
C GLU A 156 -7.43 16.06 -4.38
N SER A 157 -7.99 14.91 -3.95
CA SER A 157 -8.91 14.84 -2.80
C SER A 157 -8.23 15.23 -1.49
N LEU A 158 -6.94 14.92 -1.34
CA LEU A 158 -6.13 15.25 -0.17
C LEU A 158 -5.45 16.63 -0.25
N ASN A 159 -5.60 17.35 -1.38
CA ASN A 159 -4.95 18.63 -1.65
C ASN A 159 -3.41 18.58 -1.56
N ILE A 160 -2.79 17.47 -1.99
CA ILE A 160 -1.33 17.27 -2.02
C ILE A 160 -0.82 17.65 -3.40
N ALA A 161 -0.32 18.89 -3.56
CA ALA A 161 -0.01 19.49 -4.86
C ALA A 161 1.43 19.26 -5.37
N ASN A 162 2.34 18.78 -4.53
CA ASN A 162 3.75 18.53 -4.87
C ASN A 162 4.00 17.14 -5.47
N THR A 163 2.93 16.51 -5.99
CA THR A 163 2.98 15.19 -6.61
C THR A 163 2.62 15.24 -8.10
N ARG A 164 3.18 14.32 -8.86
CA ARG A 164 2.74 13.98 -10.22
C ARG A 164 2.74 12.48 -10.42
N PHE A 165 1.81 11.96 -11.20
CA PHE A 165 1.70 10.54 -11.49
C PHE A 165 1.76 10.28 -12.99
N LEU A 166 2.52 9.24 -13.41
CA LEU A 166 2.78 8.94 -14.81
C LEU A 166 2.60 7.45 -15.10
N VAL A 167 2.05 7.13 -16.27
CA VAL A 167 2.02 5.75 -16.76
C VAL A 167 3.40 5.35 -17.27
N SER A 168 4.01 4.31 -16.67
CA SER A 168 5.35 3.83 -17.01
C SER A 168 5.56 2.38 -16.59
N ASP A 169 6.12 1.55 -17.46
CA ASP A 169 6.70 0.28 -17.05
C ASP A 169 8.08 0.56 -16.42
N TRP A 170 8.09 0.67 -15.09
CA TRP A 170 9.22 1.11 -14.30
C TRP A 170 9.78 2.43 -14.87
N PHE A 171 11.04 2.46 -15.25
CA PHE A 171 11.74 3.66 -15.72
C PHE A 171 11.48 4.03 -17.19
N SER A 172 10.67 3.27 -17.93
CA SER A 172 10.59 3.37 -19.41
C SER A 172 10.14 4.74 -19.94
N SER A 173 9.30 5.46 -19.19
CA SER A 173 8.79 6.79 -19.57
C SER A 173 9.58 7.94 -18.94
N LEU A 174 10.58 7.64 -18.11
CA LEU A 174 11.42 8.67 -17.48
C LEU A 174 12.54 9.06 -18.44
N THR A 175 12.66 10.37 -18.70
CA THR A 175 13.77 10.95 -19.44
C THR A 175 14.80 11.50 -18.47
N ALA A 176 16.04 11.69 -18.86
CA ALA A 176 17.22 12.27 -18.19
C ALA A 176 17.04 12.98 -16.81
N GLU A 177 16.13 12.50 -15.98
CA GLU A 177 15.90 12.99 -14.60
C GLU A 177 16.69 12.13 -13.62
N CYS A 178 17.22 12.74 -12.56
CA CYS A 178 17.75 12.00 -11.43
C CYS A 178 16.95 12.31 -10.16
N PHE A 179 16.94 11.35 -9.24
CA PHE A 179 16.19 11.39 -7.99
C PHE A 179 17.14 11.23 -6.81
N ASP A 180 16.88 11.97 -5.74
CA ASP A 180 17.66 11.87 -4.49
C ASP A 180 17.25 10.62 -3.72
N LEU A 181 15.98 10.19 -3.88
CA LEU A 181 15.44 9.00 -3.25
C LEU A 181 14.47 8.29 -4.21
N ILE A 182 14.73 7.00 -4.44
CA ILE A 182 13.84 6.10 -5.17
C ILE A 182 13.32 5.06 -4.18
N VAL A 183 12.01 4.87 -4.15
CA VAL A 183 11.36 3.82 -3.35
C VAL A 183 10.54 2.90 -4.23
N ALA A 184 10.32 1.67 -3.77
CA ALA A 184 9.42 0.74 -4.40
C ALA A 184 8.83 -0.26 -3.39
N ASN A 185 7.56 -0.58 -3.55
CA ASN A 185 6.95 -1.80 -3.04
C ASN A 185 6.54 -2.67 -4.25
N PRO A 186 7.52 -3.35 -4.89
CA PRO A 186 7.24 -4.14 -6.09
C PRO A 186 6.57 -5.46 -5.73
N PRO A 187 5.98 -6.18 -6.69
CA PRO A 187 5.61 -7.57 -6.50
C PRO A 187 6.82 -8.38 -5.98
N TYR A 188 6.60 -9.23 -4.98
CA TYR A 188 7.66 -10.06 -4.40
C TYR A 188 7.22 -11.48 -4.01
N ILE A 189 5.99 -11.88 -4.38
CA ILE A 189 5.47 -13.22 -4.09
C ILE A 189 5.83 -14.17 -5.24
N ALA A 190 6.32 -15.36 -4.92
CA ALA A 190 6.60 -16.40 -5.92
C ALA A 190 5.29 -16.93 -6.54
N GLU A 191 5.31 -17.29 -7.83
CA GLU A 191 4.13 -17.79 -8.54
C GLU A 191 3.47 -19.01 -7.89
N SER A 192 4.27 -19.85 -7.22
CA SER A 192 3.81 -21.07 -6.55
C SER A 192 3.42 -20.88 -5.09
N ASP A 193 3.45 -19.66 -4.58
CA ASP A 193 3.17 -19.40 -3.18
C ASP A 193 1.67 -19.62 -2.85
N PRO A 194 1.34 -20.52 -1.90
CA PRO A 194 -0.04 -20.80 -1.55
C PRO A 194 -0.79 -19.60 -0.95
N HIS A 195 -0.09 -18.58 -0.43
CA HIS A 195 -0.73 -17.37 0.11
C HIS A 195 -1.50 -16.57 -0.94
N LEU A 196 -1.17 -16.71 -2.23
CA LEU A 196 -1.92 -16.07 -3.33
C LEU A 196 -3.40 -16.49 -3.39
N MET A 197 -3.74 -17.65 -2.81
CA MET A 197 -5.11 -18.18 -2.79
C MET A 197 -5.84 -17.93 -1.47
N LEU A 198 -5.22 -17.19 -0.53
CA LEU A 198 -5.75 -16.99 0.81
C LEU A 198 -6.24 -15.55 1.05
N GLY A 199 -7.27 -15.42 1.88
CA GLY A 199 -7.76 -14.15 2.38
C GLY A 199 -8.11 -13.14 1.28
N ASP A 200 -7.76 -11.90 1.53
CA ASP A 200 -8.02 -10.74 0.65
C ASP A 200 -7.12 -10.75 -0.59
N VAL A 201 -5.92 -11.32 -0.49
CA VAL A 201 -4.90 -11.37 -1.56
C VAL A 201 -5.44 -11.96 -2.87
N ARG A 202 -6.30 -12.98 -2.80
CA ARG A 202 -6.91 -13.62 -3.98
C ARG A 202 -7.79 -12.70 -4.84
N PHE A 203 -8.20 -11.54 -4.32
CA PHE A 203 -9.00 -10.54 -5.02
C PHE A 203 -8.17 -9.38 -5.57
N GLU A 204 -6.90 -9.32 -5.19
CA GLU A 204 -5.99 -8.27 -5.63
C GLU A 204 -5.33 -8.63 -6.97
N PRO A 205 -4.91 -7.65 -7.78
CA PRO A 205 -4.37 -7.94 -9.09
C PRO A 205 -3.06 -8.74 -8.98
N ALA A 206 -2.98 -9.90 -9.64
CA ALA A 206 -1.79 -10.74 -9.63
C ALA A 206 -0.52 -9.98 -10.06
N SER A 207 -0.70 -8.97 -10.90
CA SER A 207 0.38 -8.09 -11.37
C SER A 207 1.00 -7.21 -10.30
N ALA A 208 0.31 -7.02 -9.17
CA ALA A 208 0.82 -6.28 -8.01
C ALA A 208 1.40 -7.20 -6.92
N LEU A 209 1.33 -8.52 -7.12
CA LEU A 209 1.70 -9.52 -6.12
C LEU A 209 2.85 -10.42 -6.57
N VAL A 210 2.82 -10.88 -7.84
CA VAL A 210 3.65 -12.00 -8.31
C VAL A 210 4.86 -11.50 -9.08
N ALA A 211 6.05 -11.98 -8.69
CA ALA A 211 7.35 -11.65 -9.30
C ALA A 211 8.17 -12.91 -9.70
N GLY A 212 7.61 -13.68 -10.62
CA GLY A 212 8.26 -14.88 -11.17
C GLY A 212 8.40 -16.04 -10.19
N GLU A 213 9.26 -16.99 -10.52
CA GLU A 213 9.38 -18.27 -9.80
C GLU A 213 9.87 -18.11 -8.36
N ASP A 214 10.74 -17.12 -8.08
CA ASP A 214 11.37 -16.93 -6.76
C ASP A 214 11.00 -15.61 -6.06
N GLY A 215 10.06 -14.86 -6.63
CA GLY A 215 9.58 -13.60 -6.06
C GLY A 215 10.59 -12.44 -6.13
N LEU A 216 11.73 -12.58 -6.83
CA LEU A 216 12.77 -11.55 -6.87
C LEU A 216 12.95 -10.89 -8.25
N ALA A 217 12.13 -11.25 -9.23
CA ALA A 217 12.34 -10.79 -10.60
C ALA A 217 12.29 -9.26 -10.72
N ASP A 218 11.26 -8.62 -10.15
CA ASP A 218 11.12 -7.18 -10.18
C ASP A 218 12.17 -6.49 -9.30
N LEU A 219 12.47 -7.02 -8.12
CA LEU A 219 13.53 -6.48 -7.25
C LEU A 219 14.89 -6.45 -7.98
N ARG A 220 15.29 -7.52 -8.69
CA ARG A 220 16.51 -7.52 -9.50
C ARG A 220 16.48 -6.45 -10.58
N ARG A 221 15.39 -6.37 -11.35
CA ARG A 221 15.22 -5.40 -12.42
C ARG A 221 15.35 -3.96 -11.91
N LEU A 222 14.75 -3.67 -10.76
CA LEU A 222 14.79 -2.35 -10.13
C LEU A 222 16.20 -2.00 -9.63
N ILE A 223 16.87 -2.92 -8.93
CA ILE A 223 18.25 -2.73 -8.44
C ILE A 223 19.20 -2.39 -9.59
N ASP A 224 19.17 -3.15 -10.68
CA ASP A 224 20.05 -2.97 -11.83
C ASP A 224 19.78 -1.65 -12.58
N SER A 225 18.52 -1.21 -12.59
CA SER A 225 18.10 -0.04 -13.39
C SER A 225 18.21 1.27 -12.63
N ALA A 226 17.90 1.27 -11.31
CA ALA A 226 17.74 2.50 -10.52
C ALA A 226 19.01 3.36 -10.43
N MET A 227 20.21 2.76 -10.47
CA MET A 227 21.47 3.50 -10.41
C MET A 227 21.58 4.60 -11.47
N ARG A 228 20.95 4.43 -12.63
CA ARG A 228 20.99 5.40 -13.74
C ARG A 228 20.07 6.61 -13.49
N TYR A 229 19.17 6.49 -12.53
CA TYR A 229 18.16 7.49 -12.20
C TYR A 229 18.39 8.10 -10.80
N LEU A 230 19.37 7.60 -10.05
CA LEU A 230 19.77 8.19 -8.77
C LEU A 230 20.76 9.32 -9.00
N CYS A 231 20.56 10.43 -8.31
CA CYS A 231 21.57 11.49 -8.21
C CYS A 231 22.80 10.97 -7.44
N PRO A 232 23.99 11.54 -7.62
CA PRO A 232 25.16 11.19 -6.81
C PRO A 232 24.83 11.25 -5.31
N GLY A 233 25.09 10.16 -4.59
CA GLY A 233 24.76 10.03 -3.17
C GLY A 233 23.28 9.72 -2.87
N GLY A 234 22.45 9.48 -3.89
CA GLY A 234 21.03 9.14 -3.74
C GLY A 234 20.79 7.73 -3.21
N TRP A 235 19.59 7.46 -2.76
CA TRP A 235 19.18 6.23 -2.10
C TRP A 235 18.13 5.44 -2.89
N LEU A 236 18.24 4.11 -2.86
CA LEU A 236 17.19 3.18 -3.25
C LEU A 236 16.72 2.45 -1.99
N ALA A 237 15.41 2.47 -1.71
CA ALA A 237 14.80 1.69 -0.63
C ALA A 237 13.64 0.87 -1.16
N MET A 238 13.58 -0.43 -0.84
CA MET A 238 12.57 -1.33 -1.39
C MET A 238 11.99 -2.23 -0.32
N GLU A 239 10.65 -2.37 -0.35
CA GLU A 239 9.95 -3.40 0.41
C GLU A 239 10.16 -4.77 -0.25
N HIS A 240 10.18 -5.83 0.56
CA HIS A 240 10.32 -7.22 0.13
C HIS A 240 9.69 -8.19 1.14
N GLY A 241 9.57 -9.45 0.80
CA GLY A 241 9.13 -10.51 1.71
C GLY A 241 10.10 -10.69 2.90
N HIS A 242 9.58 -11.07 4.06
CA HIS A 242 10.34 -11.19 5.31
C HIS A 242 11.55 -12.12 5.21
N ASP A 243 11.52 -13.11 4.34
CA ASP A 243 12.58 -14.09 4.09
C ASP A 243 13.55 -13.69 2.97
N GLN A 244 13.33 -12.55 2.30
CA GLN A 244 14.12 -12.12 1.14
C GLN A 244 15.26 -11.15 1.49
N ALA A 245 15.31 -10.59 2.70
CA ALA A 245 16.24 -9.51 3.09
C ALA A 245 17.71 -9.79 2.75
N GLU A 246 18.21 -10.99 3.06
CA GLU A 246 19.61 -11.36 2.78
C GLU A 246 19.91 -11.36 1.28
N ARG A 247 19.00 -11.91 0.48
CA ARG A 247 19.16 -11.95 -0.97
C ARG A 247 19.11 -10.55 -1.59
N VAL A 248 18.22 -9.68 -1.10
CA VAL A 248 18.13 -8.29 -1.57
C VAL A 248 19.40 -7.50 -1.20
N ARG A 249 19.95 -7.68 0.02
CA ARG A 249 21.26 -7.07 0.38
C ARG A 249 22.36 -7.52 -0.56
N GLN A 250 22.46 -8.81 -0.85
CA GLN A 250 23.47 -9.36 -1.76
C GLN A 250 23.34 -8.78 -3.18
N LEU A 251 22.11 -8.63 -3.68
CA LEU A 251 21.85 -8.03 -4.99
C LEU A 251 22.28 -6.55 -5.02
N LEU A 252 21.94 -5.76 -4.02
CA LEU A 252 22.36 -4.37 -3.92
C LEU A 252 23.89 -4.24 -3.86
N GLN A 253 24.56 -5.04 -3.02
CA GLN A 253 26.03 -5.05 -2.92
C GLN A 253 26.69 -5.45 -4.24
N ALA A 254 26.17 -6.49 -4.90
CA ALA A 254 26.70 -6.92 -6.19
C ALA A 254 26.51 -5.88 -7.30
N ALA A 255 25.43 -5.09 -7.25
CA ALA A 255 25.17 -3.98 -8.16
C ALA A 255 26.02 -2.73 -7.86
N GLY A 256 26.76 -2.70 -6.74
CA GLY A 256 27.67 -1.59 -6.38
C GLY A 256 27.05 -0.53 -5.47
N TYR A 257 25.92 -0.81 -4.82
CA TYR A 257 25.41 0.07 -3.78
C TYR A 257 26.24 -0.05 -2.50
N HIS A 258 26.38 1.07 -1.80
CA HIS A 258 27.05 1.19 -0.51
C HIS A 258 26.02 1.37 0.62
N GLU A 259 26.45 1.34 1.86
CA GLU A 259 25.63 1.54 3.05
C GLU A 259 24.36 0.65 3.05
N VAL A 260 24.48 -0.59 2.52
CA VAL A 260 23.37 -1.51 2.37
C VAL A 260 22.90 -2.03 3.73
N ALA A 261 21.63 -1.79 4.08
CA ALA A 261 21.02 -2.19 5.35
C ALA A 261 19.60 -2.68 5.16
N SER A 262 19.15 -3.54 6.06
CA SER A 262 17.74 -3.98 6.14
C SER A 262 17.11 -3.51 7.43
N HIS A 263 15.86 -3.09 7.35
CA HIS A 263 15.04 -2.59 8.44
C HIS A 263 13.84 -3.49 8.67
N HIS A 264 13.38 -3.55 9.93
CA HIS A 264 12.27 -4.38 10.36
C HIS A 264 11.00 -3.55 10.46
N ASP A 265 9.88 -4.18 10.19
CA ASP A 265 8.57 -3.61 10.46
C ASP A 265 8.22 -3.64 11.96
N LEU A 266 7.05 -3.11 12.32
CA LEU A 266 6.58 -3.09 13.71
C LEU A 266 6.34 -4.49 14.31
N SER A 267 6.23 -5.51 13.46
CA SER A 267 6.11 -6.91 13.89
C SER A 267 7.48 -7.56 14.16
N GLY A 268 8.57 -6.85 13.84
CA GLY A 268 9.95 -7.31 14.00
C GLY A 268 10.45 -8.15 12.83
N GLU A 269 9.72 -8.18 11.70
CA GLU A 269 10.12 -8.91 10.50
C GLU A 269 10.91 -8.00 9.54
N PRO A 270 12.00 -8.50 8.90
CA PRO A 270 12.72 -7.73 7.88
C PRO A 270 11.78 -7.34 6.73
N ARG A 271 11.64 -6.05 6.46
CA ARG A 271 10.66 -5.56 5.49
C ARG A 271 11.23 -4.65 4.42
N VAL A 272 12.18 -3.81 4.75
CA VAL A 272 12.76 -2.84 3.82
C VAL A 272 14.26 -3.01 3.76
N THR A 273 14.83 -3.07 2.54
CA THR A 273 16.27 -3.03 2.33
C THR A 273 16.62 -1.82 1.47
N LEU A 274 17.64 -1.10 1.87
CA LEU A 274 18.11 0.11 1.21
C LEU A 274 19.60 0.01 0.82
N GLY A 275 20.00 0.88 -0.10
CA GLY A 275 21.38 1.07 -0.51
C GLY A 275 21.60 2.43 -1.15
N ARG A 276 22.82 2.96 -1.08
CA ARG A 276 23.21 4.27 -1.55
C ARG A 276 24.17 4.19 -2.74
N VAL A 277 23.99 5.04 -3.73
CA VAL A 277 24.99 5.18 -4.81
C VAL A 277 26.13 6.08 -4.39
N GLY A 278 27.31 5.90 -5.01
CA GLY A 278 28.46 6.77 -4.76
C GLY A 278 28.16 8.24 -5.10
N GLY A 279 28.76 9.15 -4.34
CA GLY A 279 28.69 10.59 -4.56
C GLY A 279 29.70 11.08 -5.59
#